data_ed160efb93e515fa8d7d9314641d7650
#
_entry.id   ed160efb93e515fa8d7d9314641d7650
#
_cell.length_a   1.000
_cell.length_b   1.000
_cell.length_c   1.000
_cell.angle_alpha   90.00
_cell.angle_beta   90.00
_cell.angle_gamma   90.00
#
_symmetry.space_group_name_H-M   'P 1'
#
loop_
_entity.id
_entity.type
_entity.pdbx_description
1 polymer ?
#
loop_
_entity_poly.entity_id
_entity_poly.type
_entity_poly.pdbx_seq_one_letter_code
_entity_poly.pdbx_strand_id
1 'polypeptide(L)'
;MVMAPATQITRDNNDTRLGWVFGYGSLMWNPGFPHAERRAATLPGFHRAFCIYSQHYRGTPERPGLVLGLDRGGECRGVAFRIAPSDWDEVIAYLDERELIGYAYQPSRLTIAFDDGATAMAHTYTADRAHPHFAGDLTVADSAKLILRAEGIAGTNRDYAVKVIQELESRAYLDAHLRELLERVRQNASFGPEPS
;
A
#
# COMPACT_ATOMS: atom_id res chain seq x y z
N MET A 1 35.01 38.71 -27.67
CA MET A 1 35.04 38.32 -26.23
C MET A 1 33.63 37.95 -25.86
N VAL A 2 33.26 36.68 -26.00
CA VAL A 2 31.90 36.19 -25.80
C VAL A 2 31.84 35.60 -24.38
N MET A 3 31.00 36.20 -23.53
CA MET A 3 30.75 35.72 -22.18
C MET A 3 29.88 34.45 -22.25
N ALA A 4 30.37 33.37 -21.67
CA ALA A 4 29.61 32.15 -21.47
C ALA A 4 28.47 32.36 -20.45
N PRO A 5 27.27 31.73 -20.61
CA PRO A 5 26.20 31.84 -19.65
C PRO A 5 26.53 31.10 -18.36
N ALA A 6 26.25 31.73 -17.24
CA ALA A 6 26.39 31.19 -15.90
C ALA A 6 25.50 29.93 -15.76
N THR A 7 26.12 28.81 -15.49
CA THR A 7 25.45 27.57 -15.10
C THR A 7 24.70 27.81 -13.78
N GLN A 8 23.38 27.82 -13.84
CA GLN A 8 22.55 27.78 -12.65
C GLN A 8 22.76 26.41 -11.98
N ILE A 9 23.46 26.43 -10.88
CA ILE A 9 23.55 25.33 -9.94
C ILE A 9 22.15 25.22 -9.30
N THR A 10 21.35 24.29 -9.77
CA THR A 10 20.15 23.84 -9.05
C THR A 10 20.63 23.35 -7.68
N ARG A 11 20.23 24.06 -6.64
CA ARG A 11 20.41 23.59 -5.27
C ARG A 11 19.59 22.32 -5.13
N ASP A 12 20.27 21.17 -5.21
CA ASP A 12 19.75 19.92 -4.69
C ASP A 12 19.51 20.15 -3.18
N ASN A 13 18.24 20.31 -2.83
CA ASN A 13 17.80 20.28 -1.44
C ASN A 13 17.90 18.83 -0.95
N ASN A 14 19.10 18.31 -0.95
CA ASN A 14 19.45 17.04 -0.35
C ASN A 14 19.67 17.26 1.16
N ASP A 15 18.59 17.58 1.87
CA ASP A 15 18.57 17.44 3.32
C ASP A 15 18.50 15.94 3.63
N THR A 16 19.66 15.30 3.57
CA THR A 16 19.87 13.87 3.80
C THR A 16 19.49 13.40 5.20
N ARG A 17 18.97 14.29 6.04
CA ARG A 17 18.63 14.03 7.44
C ARG A 17 17.15 13.79 7.67
N LEU A 18 16.29 13.97 6.67
CA LEU A 18 14.84 13.76 6.81
C LEU A 18 14.41 12.62 5.89
N GLY A 19 13.91 11.53 6.49
CA GLY A 19 13.35 10.42 5.77
C GLY A 19 11.86 10.61 5.49
N TRP A 20 11.38 10.06 4.37
CA TRP A 20 9.97 9.93 4.10
C TRP A 20 9.53 8.47 4.19
N VAL A 21 8.37 8.23 4.76
CA VAL A 21 7.65 6.96 4.72
C VAL A 21 6.42 7.15 3.84
N PHE A 22 6.21 6.26 2.86
CA PHE A 22 5.03 6.30 2.00
C PHE A 22 4.03 5.23 2.41
N GLY A 23 2.83 5.66 2.79
CA GLY A 23 1.69 4.82 3.11
C GLY A 23 0.68 4.78 1.98
N TYR A 24 0.23 3.57 1.65
CA TYR A 24 -0.76 3.32 0.59
C TYR A 24 -2.02 2.58 1.07
N GLY A 25 -2.01 2.08 2.29
CA GLY A 25 -3.09 1.33 2.95
C GLY A 25 -3.39 1.88 4.33
N SER A 26 -3.45 1.01 5.34
CA SER A 26 -3.83 1.37 6.71
C SER A 26 -2.95 2.45 7.36
N LEU A 27 -1.68 2.55 6.96
CA LEU A 27 -0.79 3.64 7.38
C LEU A 27 -1.33 5.02 7.07
N MET A 28 -2.14 5.18 6.02
CA MET A 28 -2.69 6.47 5.61
C MET A 28 -3.63 7.08 6.66
N TRP A 29 -4.30 6.27 7.48
CA TRP A 29 -5.24 6.72 8.52
C TRP A 29 -4.86 6.28 9.92
N ASN A 30 -3.96 5.31 10.05
CA ASN A 30 -3.42 4.83 11.31
C ASN A 30 -1.91 4.58 11.20
N PRO A 31 -1.09 5.64 11.09
CA PRO A 31 0.36 5.50 10.96
C PRO A 31 0.97 4.82 12.20
N GLY A 32 0.60 5.21 13.40
CA GLY A 32 1.10 4.65 14.66
C GLY A 32 2.51 5.11 15.04
N PHE A 33 3.06 6.10 14.35
CA PHE A 33 4.40 6.66 14.60
C PHE A 33 4.41 8.19 14.53
N PRO A 34 5.37 8.86 15.20
CA PRO A 34 5.53 10.31 15.14
C PRO A 34 5.99 10.75 13.75
N HIS A 35 5.48 11.88 13.28
CA HIS A 35 5.88 12.49 12.01
C HIS A 35 5.76 14.00 12.06
N ALA A 36 6.71 14.70 11.44
CA ALA A 36 6.77 16.15 11.42
C ALA A 36 5.84 16.77 10.36
N GLU A 37 5.55 16.03 9.29
CA GLU A 37 4.74 16.49 8.17
C GLU A 37 4.00 15.31 7.53
N ARG A 38 2.83 15.61 6.95
CA ARG A 38 2.02 14.67 6.19
C ARG A 38 1.57 15.31 4.90
N ARG A 39 1.86 14.67 3.76
CA ARG A 39 1.50 15.20 2.44
C ARG A 39 0.91 14.11 1.55
N ALA A 40 -0.02 14.50 0.67
CA ALA A 40 -0.40 13.65 -0.45
C ALA A 40 0.79 13.48 -1.40
N ALA A 41 0.98 12.27 -1.90
CA ALA A 41 2.05 11.95 -2.85
C ALA A 41 1.60 10.83 -3.78
N THR A 42 2.23 10.75 -4.95
CA THR A 42 2.04 9.69 -5.93
C THR A 42 3.33 8.88 -6.05
N LEU A 43 3.21 7.56 -6.01
CA LEU A 43 4.29 6.63 -6.31
C LEU A 43 4.09 6.09 -7.72
N PRO A 44 4.91 6.51 -8.70
CA PRO A 44 4.85 5.97 -10.06
C PRO A 44 5.42 4.56 -10.12
N GLY A 45 4.92 3.75 -11.06
CA GLY A 45 5.39 2.39 -11.32
C GLY A 45 4.87 1.32 -10.35
N PHE A 46 3.93 1.67 -9.46
CA PHE A 46 3.28 0.75 -8.54
C PHE A 46 1.80 1.09 -8.39
N HIS A 47 0.98 0.09 -8.08
CA HIS A 47 -0.45 0.24 -7.81
C HIS A 47 -0.87 -0.63 -6.62
N ARG A 48 -2.01 -0.32 -6.01
CA ARG A 48 -2.61 -1.17 -4.96
C ARG A 48 -3.26 -2.38 -5.59
N ALA A 49 -3.07 -3.55 -4.97
CA ALA A 49 -3.79 -4.76 -5.33
C ALA A 49 -4.02 -5.64 -4.11
N PHE A 50 -5.10 -6.43 -4.11
CA PHE A 50 -5.26 -7.53 -3.17
C PHE A 50 -4.45 -8.73 -3.69
N CYS A 51 -3.14 -8.69 -3.50
CA CYS A 51 -2.17 -9.60 -4.13
C CYS A 51 -1.35 -10.44 -3.13
N ILE A 52 -1.65 -10.37 -1.84
CA ILE A 52 -0.94 -11.14 -0.81
C ILE A 52 -1.91 -12.09 -0.13
N TYR A 53 -1.58 -13.39 -0.10
CA TYR A 53 -2.34 -14.37 0.66
C TYR A 53 -2.19 -14.16 2.16
N SER A 54 -3.30 -14.08 2.86
CA SER A 54 -3.38 -14.08 4.32
C SER A 54 -3.87 -15.46 4.80
N GLN A 55 -2.99 -16.20 5.43
CA GLN A 55 -3.27 -17.56 5.91
C GLN A 55 -3.48 -17.64 7.44
N HIS A 56 -3.56 -16.49 8.10
CA HIS A 56 -3.73 -16.41 9.55
C HIS A 56 -4.79 -15.36 9.95
N TYR A 57 -4.57 -14.10 9.59
CA TYR A 57 -5.45 -13.02 10.03
C TYR A 57 -6.78 -12.96 9.29
N ARG A 58 -6.79 -13.20 7.96
CA ARG A 58 -7.97 -13.06 7.10
C ARG A 58 -8.29 -14.32 6.31
N GLY A 59 -7.70 -15.44 6.68
CA GLY A 59 -7.90 -16.75 6.10
C GLY A 59 -7.15 -17.81 6.85
N THR A 60 -7.16 -19.04 6.34
CA THR A 60 -6.37 -20.18 6.80
C THR A 60 -5.52 -20.72 5.66
N PRO A 61 -4.56 -21.65 5.91
CA PRO A 61 -3.81 -22.28 4.84
C PRO A 61 -4.71 -22.95 3.77
N GLU A 62 -5.83 -23.56 4.19
CA GLU A 62 -6.78 -24.25 3.30
C GLU A 62 -7.73 -23.28 2.58
N ARG A 63 -7.98 -22.12 3.18
CA ARG A 63 -8.84 -21.05 2.65
C ARG A 63 -8.19 -19.68 2.84
N PRO A 64 -7.11 -19.40 2.08
CA PRO A 64 -6.41 -18.13 2.22
C PRO A 64 -7.30 -16.96 1.80
N GLY A 65 -7.22 -15.89 2.59
CA GLY A 65 -7.75 -14.59 2.22
C GLY A 65 -6.75 -13.78 1.42
N LEU A 66 -7.13 -12.58 1.03
CA LEU A 66 -6.27 -11.61 0.36
C LEU A 66 -6.15 -10.34 1.20
N VAL A 67 -4.93 -9.81 1.29
CA VAL A 67 -4.67 -8.50 1.86
C VAL A 67 -4.03 -7.56 0.83
N LEU A 68 -4.13 -6.26 1.09
CA LEU A 68 -3.68 -5.22 0.18
C LEU A 68 -2.14 -5.18 0.13
N GLY A 69 -1.59 -5.24 -1.08
CA GLY A 69 -0.18 -5.03 -1.36
C GLY A 69 0.05 -3.88 -2.33
N LEU A 70 1.30 -3.49 -2.50
CA LEU A 70 1.77 -2.55 -3.49
C LEU A 70 2.52 -3.32 -4.56
N ASP A 71 1.88 -3.51 -5.71
CA ASP A 71 2.42 -4.30 -6.82
C ASP A 71 2.89 -3.40 -7.97
N ARG A 72 3.73 -3.93 -8.85
CA ARG A 72 4.35 -3.21 -9.97
C ARG A 72 3.32 -2.82 -11.04
N GLY A 73 3.54 -1.66 -11.64
CA GLY A 73 2.73 -1.11 -12.73
C GLY A 73 1.84 0.05 -12.29
N GLY A 74 1.47 0.92 -13.23
CA GLY A 74 0.60 2.05 -12.99
C GLY A 74 1.17 3.12 -12.06
N GLU A 75 0.33 3.65 -11.21
CA GLU A 75 0.68 4.62 -10.17
C GLU A 75 -0.19 4.42 -8.92
N CYS A 76 0.34 4.80 -7.78
CA CYS A 76 -0.36 4.72 -6.50
C CYS A 76 -0.39 6.10 -5.82
N ARG A 77 -1.57 6.68 -5.68
CA ARG A 77 -1.74 7.89 -4.88
C ARG A 77 -1.89 7.51 -3.40
N GLY A 78 -1.03 8.08 -2.54
CA GLY A 78 -0.98 7.76 -1.12
C GLY A 78 -0.59 8.96 -0.26
N VAL A 79 -0.06 8.69 0.91
CA VAL A 79 0.38 9.70 1.88
C VAL A 79 1.84 9.49 2.22
N ALA A 80 2.63 10.54 2.11
CA ALA A 80 4.00 10.59 2.58
C ALA A 80 4.06 11.25 3.97
N PHE A 81 4.80 10.63 4.87
CA PHE A 81 5.05 11.10 6.23
C PHE A 81 6.53 11.44 6.37
N ARG A 82 6.82 12.67 6.79
CA ARG A 82 8.19 13.10 7.04
C ARG A 82 8.59 12.76 8.46
N ILE A 83 9.64 11.97 8.60
CA ILE A 83 10.13 11.47 9.88
C ILE A 83 11.36 12.28 10.28
N ALA A 84 11.42 12.70 11.54
CA ALA A 84 12.61 13.34 12.09
C ALA A 84 13.78 12.35 12.15
N PRO A 85 15.04 12.80 11.98
CA PRO A 85 16.22 11.90 12.03
C PRO A 85 16.35 11.15 13.34
N SER A 86 15.94 11.77 14.47
CA SER A 86 15.96 11.16 15.79
C SER A 86 15.02 9.96 15.92
N ASP A 87 13.93 9.94 15.15
CA ASP A 87 12.85 8.96 15.28
C ASP A 87 12.93 7.88 14.19
N TRP A 88 13.84 8.07 13.21
CA TRP A 88 13.88 7.24 12.01
C TRP A 88 14.04 5.75 12.32
N ASP A 89 15.04 5.40 13.12
CA ASP A 89 15.36 3.99 13.41
C ASP A 89 14.22 3.31 14.19
N GLU A 90 13.61 4.00 15.13
CA GLU A 90 12.46 3.51 15.89
C GLU A 90 11.23 3.32 15.00
N VAL A 91 10.95 4.28 14.10
CA VAL A 91 9.84 4.20 13.14
C VAL A 91 10.03 3.05 12.17
N ILE A 92 11.25 2.84 11.64
CA ILE A 92 11.50 1.72 10.72
C ILE A 92 11.38 0.39 11.45
N ALA A 93 11.90 0.25 12.66
CA ALA A 93 11.76 -0.97 13.46
C ALA A 93 10.29 -1.30 13.74
N TYR A 94 9.48 -0.31 14.10
CA TYR A 94 8.02 -0.46 14.26
C TYR A 94 7.33 -0.90 12.98
N LEU A 95 7.70 -0.32 11.84
CA LEU A 95 7.11 -0.67 10.55
C LEU A 95 7.51 -2.07 10.10
N ASP A 96 8.77 -2.47 10.28
CA ASP A 96 9.26 -3.81 9.97
C ASP A 96 8.53 -4.86 10.81
N GLU A 97 8.34 -4.63 12.11
CA GLU A 97 7.54 -5.51 12.96
C GLU A 97 6.11 -5.63 12.50
N ARG A 98 5.51 -4.53 12.06
CA ARG A 98 4.12 -4.49 11.59
C ARG A 98 3.89 -5.13 10.24
N GLU A 99 4.81 -4.93 9.28
CA GLU A 99 4.60 -5.25 7.87
C GLU A 99 5.31 -6.55 7.43
N LEU A 100 6.43 -6.93 8.05
CA LEU A 100 7.21 -8.09 7.60
C LEU A 100 6.82 -9.41 8.26
N ILE A 101 6.14 -9.39 9.42
CA ILE A 101 5.78 -10.61 10.12
C ILE A 101 4.59 -11.30 9.45
N GLY A 102 4.86 -12.42 8.78
CA GLY A 102 3.85 -13.31 8.19
C GLY A 102 3.27 -12.87 6.86
N TYR A 103 3.84 -11.86 6.21
CA TYR A 103 3.41 -11.37 4.90
C TYR A 103 4.52 -11.30 3.87
N ALA A 104 4.14 -11.39 2.59
CA ALA A 104 5.02 -11.32 1.44
C ALA A 104 5.34 -9.85 1.06
N TYR A 105 5.86 -9.09 2.00
CA TYR A 105 6.33 -7.73 1.75
C TYR A 105 7.84 -7.65 1.84
N GLN A 106 8.40 -6.72 1.06
CA GLN A 106 9.80 -6.35 1.13
C GLN A 106 9.95 -4.84 1.31
N PRO A 107 10.87 -4.38 2.18
CA PRO A 107 11.15 -2.96 2.32
C PRO A 107 11.77 -2.43 1.03
N SER A 108 11.34 -1.25 0.61
CA SER A 108 11.75 -0.62 -0.64
C SER A 108 11.98 0.87 -0.43
N ARG A 109 12.96 1.44 -1.15
CA ARG A 109 13.16 2.89 -1.23
C ARG A 109 12.88 3.34 -2.64
N LEU A 110 11.81 4.13 -2.80
CA LEU A 110 11.26 4.50 -4.10
C LEU A 110 11.04 6.01 -4.18
N THR A 111 11.14 6.56 -5.37
CA THR A 111 10.88 7.98 -5.62
C THR A 111 9.38 8.22 -5.65
N ILE A 112 8.90 9.15 -4.82
CA ILE A 112 7.54 9.67 -4.82
C ILE A 112 7.51 11.08 -5.40
N ALA A 113 6.37 11.48 -5.96
CA ALA A 113 6.11 12.83 -6.46
C ALA A 113 5.02 13.50 -5.63
N PHE A 114 5.23 14.74 -5.24
CA PHE A 114 4.23 15.58 -4.57
C PHE A 114 3.41 16.38 -5.59
N ASP A 115 2.26 16.90 -5.17
CA ASP A 115 1.34 17.65 -6.02
C ASP A 115 1.94 19.00 -6.53
N ASP A 116 2.97 19.52 -5.86
CA ASP A 116 3.73 20.72 -6.28
C ASP A 116 4.86 20.41 -7.28
N GLY A 117 5.01 19.16 -7.72
CA GLY A 117 6.04 18.71 -8.64
C GLY A 117 7.38 18.36 -7.98
N ALA A 118 7.54 18.57 -6.67
CA ALA A 118 8.73 18.12 -5.95
C ALA A 118 8.76 16.58 -5.86
N THR A 119 9.93 16.01 -5.74
CA THR A 119 10.13 14.57 -5.55
C THR A 119 10.97 14.27 -4.32
N ALA A 120 10.81 13.10 -3.75
CA ALA A 120 11.62 12.61 -2.64
C ALA A 120 11.79 11.10 -2.70
N MET A 121 12.85 10.59 -2.06
CA MET A 121 12.98 9.16 -1.76
C MET A 121 12.16 8.82 -0.53
N ALA A 122 11.30 7.83 -0.62
CA ALA A 122 10.49 7.35 0.50
C ALA A 122 10.72 5.87 0.76
N HIS A 123 10.69 5.49 2.03
CA HIS A 123 10.62 4.11 2.47
C HIS A 123 9.17 3.63 2.38
N THR A 124 8.97 2.43 1.86
CA THR A 124 7.65 1.78 1.77
C THR A 124 7.82 0.26 1.72
N TYR A 125 6.72 -0.47 1.74
CA TYR A 125 6.71 -1.94 1.63
C TYR A 125 5.99 -2.34 0.35
N THR A 126 6.68 -3.10 -0.51
CA THR A 126 6.12 -3.60 -1.77
C THR A 126 5.88 -5.10 -1.68
N ALA A 127 4.98 -5.63 -2.49
CA ALA A 127 4.78 -7.06 -2.60
C ALA A 127 6.06 -7.75 -3.11
N ASP A 128 6.51 -8.78 -2.40
CA ASP A 128 7.57 -9.65 -2.88
C ASP A 128 6.98 -10.69 -3.84
N ARG A 129 7.17 -10.46 -5.14
CA ARG A 129 6.64 -11.33 -6.20
C ARG A 129 7.27 -12.74 -6.22
N ALA A 130 8.40 -12.93 -5.56
CA ALA A 130 9.05 -14.24 -5.43
C ALA A 130 8.55 -15.03 -4.21
N HIS A 131 7.83 -14.39 -3.30
CA HIS A 131 7.36 -15.05 -2.08
C HIS A 131 6.18 -16.00 -2.38
N PRO A 132 6.11 -17.21 -1.76
CA PRO A 132 5.00 -18.15 -1.95
C PRO A 132 3.61 -17.59 -1.63
N HIS A 133 3.52 -16.56 -0.80
CA HIS A 133 2.25 -15.89 -0.48
C HIS A 133 1.90 -14.74 -1.44
N PHE A 134 2.69 -14.49 -2.49
CA PHE A 134 2.26 -13.60 -3.55
C PHE A 134 1.20 -14.30 -4.40
N ALA A 135 0.00 -13.71 -4.47
CA ALA A 135 -1.14 -14.34 -5.15
C ALA A 135 -1.10 -14.20 -6.69
N GLY A 136 -0.14 -13.41 -7.20
CA GLY A 136 -0.03 -13.14 -8.63
C GLY A 136 -1.10 -12.18 -9.18
N ASP A 137 -1.21 -12.17 -10.48
CA ASP A 137 -2.17 -11.32 -11.21
C ASP A 137 -3.56 -12.00 -11.24
N LEU A 138 -4.31 -11.83 -10.16
CA LEU A 138 -5.67 -12.34 -10.07
C LEU A 138 -6.65 -11.44 -10.82
N THR A 139 -7.65 -12.06 -11.47
CA THR A 139 -8.79 -11.30 -11.98
C THR A 139 -9.62 -10.76 -10.82
N VAL A 140 -10.38 -9.68 -11.05
CA VAL A 140 -11.32 -9.15 -10.04
C VAL A 140 -12.31 -10.23 -9.57
N ALA A 141 -12.75 -11.11 -10.48
CA ALA A 141 -13.67 -12.20 -10.16
C ALA A 141 -13.02 -13.24 -9.22
N ASP A 142 -11.77 -13.62 -9.47
CA ASP A 142 -11.06 -14.60 -8.62
C ASP A 142 -10.68 -14.01 -7.28
N SER A 143 -10.26 -12.74 -7.24
CA SER A 143 -10.03 -12.00 -6.00
C SER A 143 -11.32 -11.95 -5.15
N ALA A 144 -12.46 -11.63 -5.76
CA ALA A 144 -13.74 -11.61 -5.06
C ALA A 144 -14.11 -12.98 -4.48
N LYS A 145 -13.93 -14.07 -5.24
CA LYS A 145 -14.19 -15.45 -4.75
C LYS A 145 -13.33 -15.79 -3.54
N LEU A 146 -12.02 -15.45 -3.58
CA LEU A 146 -11.12 -15.69 -2.45
C LEU A 146 -11.55 -14.89 -1.22
N ILE A 147 -11.82 -13.61 -1.40
CA ILE A 147 -12.23 -12.68 -0.32
C ILE A 147 -13.52 -13.15 0.35
N LEU A 148 -14.51 -13.58 -0.43
CA LEU A 148 -15.83 -13.96 0.09
C LEU A 148 -15.84 -15.25 0.91
N ARG A 149 -14.92 -16.18 0.66
CA ARG A 149 -14.87 -17.49 1.32
C ARG A 149 -13.92 -17.58 2.50
N ALA A 150 -13.07 -16.55 2.70
CA ALA A 150 -11.99 -16.63 3.66
C ALA A 150 -12.34 -15.92 4.97
N GLU A 151 -11.97 -16.56 6.06
CA GLU A 151 -12.05 -16.03 7.42
C GLU A 151 -10.84 -16.51 8.22
N GLY A 152 -10.27 -15.62 9.01
CA GLY A 152 -9.15 -15.89 9.90
C GLY A 152 -9.40 -15.38 11.31
N ILE A 153 -8.35 -15.40 12.15
CA ILE A 153 -8.47 -15.00 13.56
C ILE A 153 -8.91 -13.55 13.78
N ALA A 154 -8.69 -12.67 12.80
CA ALA A 154 -9.10 -11.26 12.86
C ALA A 154 -10.44 -11.01 12.11
N GLY A 155 -11.22 -12.06 11.82
CA GLY A 155 -12.52 -12.01 11.18
C GLY A 155 -12.48 -12.22 9.67
N THR A 156 -13.63 -11.99 9.03
CA THR A 156 -13.81 -12.28 7.60
C THR A 156 -12.91 -11.43 6.71
N ASN A 157 -12.44 -12.00 5.62
CA ASN A 157 -11.67 -11.24 4.63
C ASN A 157 -12.56 -10.24 3.87
N ARG A 158 -13.84 -10.55 3.73
CA ARG A 158 -14.84 -9.64 3.18
C ARG A 158 -14.88 -8.33 3.96
N ASP A 159 -15.04 -8.39 5.27
CA ASP A 159 -15.16 -7.18 6.11
C ASP A 159 -13.88 -6.34 6.08
N TYR A 160 -12.73 -7.01 6.04
CA TYR A 160 -11.44 -6.34 5.84
C TYR A 160 -11.40 -5.60 4.49
N ALA A 161 -11.72 -6.28 3.38
CA ALA A 161 -11.68 -5.69 2.04
C ALA A 161 -12.66 -4.51 1.92
N VAL A 162 -13.90 -4.67 2.39
CA VAL A 162 -14.91 -3.60 2.38
C VAL A 162 -14.42 -2.40 3.19
N LYS A 163 -13.89 -2.61 4.41
CA LYS A 163 -13.39 -1.53 5.26
C LYS A 163 -12.23 -0.79 4.61
N VAL A 164 -11.23 -1.50 4.07
CA VAL A 164 -10.07 -0.89 3.41
C VAL A 164 -10.50 -0.05 2.22
N ILE A 165 -11.38 -0.59 1.36
CA ILE A 165 -11.81 0.12 0.15
C ILE A 165 -12.67 1.34 0.52
N GLN A 166 -13.55 1.25 1.53
CA GLN A 166 -14.32 2.38 2.03
C GLN A 166 -13.44 3.50 2.61
N GLU A 167 -12.38 3.13 3.34
CA GLU A 167 -11.40 4.11 3.84
C GLU A 167 -10.68 4.83 2.71
N LEU A 168 -10.29 4.11 1.65
CA LEU A 168 -9.69 4.72 0.45
C LEU A 168 -10.69 5.63 -0.28
N GLU A 169 -11.95 5.21 -0.41
CA GLU A 169 -13.01 5.97 -1.06
C GLU A 169 -13.31 7.27 -0.32
N SER A 170 -13.47 7.21 1.01
CA SER A 170 -13.77 8.37 1.85
C SER A 170 -12.69 9.46 1.80
N ARG A 171 -11.47 9.10 1.39
CA ARG A 171 -10.31 9.98 1.29
C ARG A 171 -9.93 10.35 -0.14
N ALA A 172 -10.74 9.96 -1.13
CA ALA A 172 -10.49 10.16 -2.55
C ALA A 172 -9.19 9.50 -3.08
N TYR A 173 -8.80 8.35 -2.49
CA TYR A 173 -7.64 7.56 -2.91
C TYR A 173 -8.04 6.22 -3.58
N LEU A 174 -9.31 6.04 -3.92
CA LEU A 174 -9.81 4.78 -4.45
C LEU A 174 -9.43 4.61 -5.93
N ASP A 175 -8.69 3.55 -6.21
CA ASP A 175 -8.35 3.12 -7.56
C ASP A 175 -9.55 2.45 -8.26
N ALA A 176 -9.65 2.57 -9.59
CA ALA A 176 -10.81 2.09 -10.34
C ALA A 176 -11.03 0.57 -10.20
N HIS A 177 -9.96 -0.23 -10.25
CA HIS A 177 -10.05 -1.70 -10.11
C HIS A 177 -10.47 -2.15 -8.70
N LEU A 178 -10.12 -1.38 -7.66
CA LEU A 178 -10.60 -1.66 -6.30
C LEU A 178 -12.08 -1.31 -6.14
N ARG A 179 -12.59 -0.32 -6.88
CA ARG A 179 -14.03 -0.03 -6.94
C ARG A 179 -14.79 -1.19 -7.56
N GLU A 180 -14.31 -1.71 -8.69
CA GLU A 180 -14.92 -2.88 -9.34
C GLU A 180 -14.92 -4.11 -8.41
N LEU A 181 -13.80 -4.33 -7.68
CA LEU A 181 -13.73 -5.41 -6.70
C LEU A 181 -14.76 -5.24 -5.59
N LEU A 182 -14.94 -4.03 -5.05
CA LEU A 182 -15.94 -3.74 -4.01
C LEU A 182 -17.36 -4.03 -4.50
N GLU A 183 -17.69 -3.60 -5.71
CA GLU A 183 -19.00 -3.86 -6.33
C GLU A 183 -19.25 -5.36 -6.47
N ARG A 184 -18.25 -6.12 -6.93
CA ARG A 184 -18.34 -7.57 -7.08
C ARG A 184 -18.49 -8.29 -5.74
N VAL A 185 -17.75 -7.86 -4.72
CA VAL A 185 -17.87 -8.41 -3.36
C VAL A 185 -19.24 -8.13 -2.75
N ARG A 186 -19.81 -6.95 -3.00
CA ARG A 186 -21.16 -6.58 -2.52
C ARG A 186 -22.27 -7.35 -3.24
N GLN A 187 -22.20 -7.49 -4.55
CA GLN A 187 -23.19 -8.22 -5.35
C GLN A 187 -23.26 -9.69 -4.95
N ASN A 188 -22.12 -10.35 -4.82
CA ASN A 188 -22.06 -11.78 -4.46
C ASN A 188 -22.42 -12.05 -2.99
N ALA A 189 -22.36 -11.06 -2.13
CA ALA A 189 -22.82 -11.20 -0.74
C ALA A 189 -24.36 -11.31 -0.63
N SER A 190 -25.10 -10.92 -1.68
CA SER A 190 -26.57 -11.03 -1.76
C SER A 190 -27.03 -12.42 -2.24
N PHE A 191 -26.13 -13.23 -2.78
CA PHE A 191 -26.37 -14.63 -3.11
C PHE A 191 -25.72 -15.47 -2.00
N GLY A 192 -26.53 -16.09 -1.15
CA GLY A 192 -26.07 -17.00 -0.08
C GLY A 192 -25.16 -18.12 -0.61
N PRO A 193 -24.53 -18.90 0.29
CA PRO A 193 -23.63 -19.98 -0.12
C PRO A 193 -24.39 -20.93 -1.07
N GLU A 194 -23.72 -21.31 -2.18
CA GLU A 194 -24.27 -22.36 -3.06
C GLU A 194 -24.50 -23.62 -2.21
N PRO A 195 -25.65 -24.28 -2.35
CA PRO A 195 -25.91 -25.54 -1.65
C PRO A 195 -24.91 -26.60 -2.12
N SER A 196 -24.30 -27.28 -1.15
CA SER A 196 -23.34 -28.40 -1.30
C SER A 196 -23.89 -29.54 -2.12
#